data_231dee7d054d2c886fdeeefb18adc564
#
_entry.id   231dee7d054d2c886fdeeefb18adc564
#
_cell.length_a   1.000
_cell.length_b   1.000
_cell.length_c   1.000
_cell.angle_alpha   90.00
_cell.angle_beta   90.00
_cell.angle_gamma   90.00
#
_symmetry.space_group_name_H-M   'P 1'
#
loop_
_entity.id
_entity.type
_entity.pdbx_description
1 polymer ?
#
loop_
_entity_poly.entity_id
_entity_poly.type
_entity_poly.pdbx_seq_one_letter_code
_entity_poly.pdbx_strand_id
1 'polypeptide(L)'
;MHVTSREAVEPFTTKDGSTIRELHHTGSQSLAEATLEPGQATERHYHRRSEEIYVVLEGKGTLEIDGEIREVEPWDAALIPPGSWHQIRAAVPLRFLCCCAPAYSHEDTLFE
;
A
#
# COMPACT_ATOMS: atom_id res chain seq x y z
N MET A 1 2.86 -23.21 -12.47
CA MET A 1 2.96 -22.62 -11.13
C MET A 1 3.64 -21.28 -11.24
N HIS A 2 3.07 -20.24 -10.63
CA HIS A 2 3.60 -18.89 -10.68
C HIS A 2 4.06 -18.47 -9.29
N VAL A 3 5.35 -18.65 -9.01
CA VAL A 3 5.97 -18.26 -7.76
C VAL A 3 6.99 -17.16 -8.06
N THR A 4 6.93 -16.07 -7.32
CA THR A 4 7.92 -15.01 -7.42
C THR A 4 8.46 -14.70 -6.03
N SER A 5 9.41 -13.79 -5.94
CA SER A 5 9.98 -13.35 -4.67
C SER A 5 10.31 -11.87 -4.74
N ARG A 6 10.48 -11.27 -3.57
CA ARG A 6 10.82 -9.86 -3.43
C ARG A 6 12.07 -9.49 -4.25
N GLU A 7 13.10 -10.34 -4.20
CA GLU A 7 14.37 -10.08 -4.87
C GLU A 7 14.32 -10.29 -6.37
N ALA A 8 13.28 -10.97 -6.87
CA ALA A 8 13.14 -11.27 -8.29
C ALA A 8 12.48 -10.14 -9.09
N VAL A 9 11.89 -9.15 -8.42
CA VAL A 9 11.17 -8.07 -9.10
C VAL A 9 11.89 -6.74 -8.89
N GLU A 10 11.84 -5.90 -9.93
CA GLU A 10 12.47 -4.58 -9.89
C GLU A 10 11.59 -3.61 -9.11
N PRO A 11 12.17 -2.87 -8.15
CA PRO A 11 11.40 -1.84 -7.45
C PRO A 11 11.19 -0.61 -8.32
N PHE A 12 10.10 0.09 -8.07
CA PHE A 12 9.83 1.39 -8.69
C PHE A 12 9.18 2.32 -7.69
N THR A 13 9.29 3.63 -7.94
CA THR A 13 8.67 4.64 -7.09
C THR A 13 7.35 5.06 -7.71
N THR A 14 6.28 4.99 -6.92
CA THR A 14 4.94 5.39 -7.38
C THR A 14 4.72 6.88 -7.20
N LYS A 15 3.60 7.39 -7.73
CA LYS A 15 3.21 8.79 -7.57
C LYS A 15 3.01 9.17 -6.11
N ASP A 16 2.60 8.23 -5.28
CA ASP A 16 2.39 8.51 -3.85
C ASP A 16 3.70 8.60 -3.06
N GLY A 17 4.84 8.35 -3.70
CA GLY A 17 6.17 8.49 -3.10
C GLY A 17 6.72 7.21 -2.50
N SER A 18 5.94 6.13 -2.43
CA SER A 18 6.42 4.86 -1.90
C SER A 18 7.24 4.11 -2.94
N THR A 19 8.13 3.24 -2.47
CA THR A 19 8.86 2.29 -3.32
C THR A 19 8.11 0.98 -3.32
N ILE A 20 7.77 0.51 -4.51
CA ILE A 20 6.90 -0.66 -4.71
C ILE A 20 7.66 -1.79 -5.39
N ARG A 21 7.45 -3.00 -4.90
CA ARG A 21 7.83 -4.23 -5.58
C ARG A 21 6.55 -5.03 -5.81
N GLU A 22 6.09 -5.06 -7.06
CA GLU A 22 4.88 -5.79 -7.41
C GLU A 22 5.20 -7.27 -7.56
N LEU A 23 4.53 -8.11 -6.79
CA LEU A 23 4.77 -9.55 -6.76
C LEU A 23 3.83 -10.31 -7.70
N HIS A 24 2.56 -9.96 -7.71
CA HIS A 24 1.56 -10.55 -8.60
C HIS A 24 0.56 -9.49 -9.04
N HIS A 25 0.13 -9.62 -10.29
CA HIS A 25 -0.88 -8.74 -10.86
C HIS A 25 -1.71 -9.51 -11.87
N THR A 26 -3.00 -9.67 -11.60
CA THR A 26 -3.96 -10.28 -12.52
C THR A 26 -5.12 -9.29 -12.72
N GLY A 27 -6.12 -9.67 -13.49
CA GLY A 27 -7.31 -8.82 -13.62
C GLY A 27 -8.12 -8.75 -12.31
N SER A 28 -8.00 -9.77 -11.46
CA SER A 28 -8.81 -9.90 -10.25
C SER A 28 -8.16 -9.33 -9.00
N GLN A 29 -6.84 -9.27 -8.96
CA GLN A 29 -6.11 -8.87 -7.75
C GLN A 29 -4.65 -8.53 -8.05
N SER A 30 -4.05 -7.78 -7.14
CA SER A 30 -2.60 -7.55 -7.16
C SER A 30 -2.05 -7.63 -5.75
N LEU A 31 -0.78 -8.01 -5.65
CA LEU A 31 -0.04 -8.06 -4.40
C LEU A 31 1.29 -7.37 -4.60
N ALA A 32 1.58 -6.39 -3.77
CA ALA A 32 2.84 -5.65 -3.82
C ALA A 32 3.38 -5.41 -2.42
N GLU A 33 4.70 -5.25 -2.34
CA GLU A 33 5.37 -4.77 -1.13
C GLU A 33 5.64 -3.29 -1.30
N ALA A 34 5.31 -2.50 -0.29
CA ALA A 34 5.60 -1.07 -0.25
C ALA A 34 6.60 -0.78 0.86
N THR A 35 7.53 0.12 0.60
CA THR A 35 8.48 0.60 1.60
C THR A 35 8.48 2.12 1.65
N LEU A 36 8.61 2.66 2.88
CA LEU A 36 8.73 4.08 3.16
C LEU A 36 9.90 4.31 4.11
N GLU A 37 10.64 5.38 3.86
CA GLU A 37 11.69 5.83 4.74
C GLU A 37 11.11 6.64 5.92
N PRO A 38 11.83 6.76 7.05
CA PRO A 38 11.34 7.56 8.18
C PRO A 38 10.93 8.97 7.76
N GLY A 39 9.74 9.39 8.19
CA GLY A 39 9.18 10.71 7.87
C GLY A 39 8.50 10.80 6.52
N GLN A 40 8.68 9.78 5.67
CA GLN A 40 8.02 9.74 4.37
C GLN A 40 6.56 9.28 4.54
N ALA A 41 5.69 9.83 3.73
CA ALA A 41 4.27 9.44 3.69
C ALA A 41 3.86 9.22 2.24
N THR A 42 2.88 8.34 2.04
CA THR A 42 2.20 8.27 0.76
C THR A 42 1.39 9.55 0.55
N GLU A 43 1.22 9.97 -0.70
CA GLU A 43 0.29 11.03 -1.00
C GLU A 43 -1.12 10.56 -0.67
N ARG A 44 -1.95 11.43 -0.09
CA ARG A 44 -3.31 11.06 0.29
C ARG A 44 -4.14 10.79 -0.96
N HIS A 45 -4.77 9.60 -1.01
CA HIS A 45 -5.46 9.14 -2.20
C HIS A 45 -6.58 8.16 -1.86
N TYR A 46 -7.38 7.81 -2.88
CA TYR A 46 -8.33 6.72 -2.78
C TYR A 46 -8.38 5.94 -4.09
N HIS A 47 -8.87 4.71 -4.03
CA HIS A 47 -9.13 3.88 -5.20
C HIS A 47 -10.63 3.85 -5.41
N ARG A 48 -11.06 4.11 -6.64
CA ARG A 48 -12.49 4.20 -6.94
C ARG A 48 -13.16 2.82 -6.83
N ARG A 49 -12.51 1.80 -7.36
CA ARG A 49 -13.07 0.45 -7.46
C ARG A 49 -12.38 -0.57 -6.58
N SER A 50 -11.07 -0.46 -6.40
CA SER A 50 -10.31 -1.44 -5.63
C SER A 50 -10.58 -1.33 -4.14
N GLU A 51 -10.81 -2.49 -3.54
CA GLU A 51 -10.72 -2.68 -2.11
C GLU A 51 -9.27 -3.03 -1.82
N GLU A 52 -8.69 -2.46 -0.78
CA GLU A 52 -7.29 -2.66 -0.48
C GLU A 52 -7.08 -3.15 0.95
N ILE A 53 -6.10 -4.02 1.15
CA ILE A 53 -5.67 -4.42 2.49
C ILE A 53 -4.18 -4.11 2.60
N TYR A 54 -3.80 -3.40 3.67
CA TYR A 54 -2.41 -3.23 4.06
C TYR A 54 -2.10 -4.22 5.17
N VAL A 55 -0.98 -4.93 5.06
CA VAL A 55 -0.45 -5.76 6.16
C VAL A 55 0.95 -5.25 6.49
N VAL A 56 1.12 -4.70 7.68
CA VAL A 56 2.43 -4.21 8.11
C VAL A 56 3.33 -5.40 8.42
N LEU A 57 4.53 -5.40 7.86
CA LEU A 57 5.52 -6.46 8.07
C LEU A 57 6.66 -6.02 9.00
N GLU A 58 7.06 -4.75 8.90
CA GLU A 58 8.22 -4.24 9.63
C GLU A 58 8.08 -2.74 9.85
N GLY A 59 8.51 -2.27 11.02
CA GLY A 59 8.48 -0.86 11.34
C GLY A 59 7.21 -0.42 12.04
N LYS A 60 6.97 0.88 12.06
CA LYS A 60 5.79 1.52 12.65
C LYS A 60 5.41 2.73 11.84
N GLY A 61 4.14 3.02 11.79
CA GLY A 61 3.63 4.16 11.06
C GLY A 61 2.29 4.64 11.59
N THR A 62 1.81 5.71 10.98
CA THR A 62 0.50 6.28 11.27
C THR A 62 -0.36 6.17 10.02
N LEU A 63 -1.48 5.48 10.14
CA LEU A 63 -2.45 5.30 9.06
C LEU A 63 -3.66 6.18 9.30
N GLU A 64 -4.08 6.90 8.25
CA GLU A 64 -5.32 7.67 8.26
C GLU A 64 -6.24 7.09 7.19
N ILE A 65 -7.48 6.80 7.55
CA ILE A 65 -8.54 6.38 6.62
C ILE A 65 -9.77 7.24 6.90
N ASP A 66 -10.16 8.05 5.93
CA ASP A 66 -11.33 8.95 6.04
C ASP A 66 -11.36 9.77 7.33
N GLY A 67 -10.19 10.27 7.75
CA GLY A 67 -10.06 11.10 8.93
C GLY A 67 -9.84 10.34 10.24
N GLU A 68 -10.01 9.04 10.25
CA GLU A 68 -9.68 8.21 11.41
C GLU A 68 -8.18 7.91 11.40
N ILE A 69 -7.50 8.19 12.49
CA ILE A 69 -6.05 8.06 12.59
C ILE A 69 -5.69 6.98 13.60
N ARG A 70 -4.78 6.09 13.21
CA ARG A 70 -4.31 5.02 14.08
C ARG A 70 -2.85 4.70 13.82
N GLU A 71 -2.11 4.42 14.89
CA GLU A 71 -0.77 3.85 14.77
C GLU A 71 -0.87 2.38 14.37
N VAL A 72 0.02 1.95 13.48
CA VAL A 72 0.09 0.56 13.01
C VAL A 72 1.49 -0.01 13.22
N GLU A 73 1.56 -1.30 13.48
CA GLU A 73 2.79 -2.04 13.75
C GLU A 73 2.73 -3.42 13.10
N PRO A 74 3.82 -4.21 13.13
CA PRO A 74 3.85 -5.50 12.43
C PRO A 74 2.66 -6.40 12.76
N TRP A 75 2.12 -6.98 11.69
CA TRP A 75 0.95 -7.85 11.66
C TRP A 75 -0.39 -7.16 11.89
N ASP A 76 -0.40 -5.84 11.99
CA ASP A 76 -1.66 -5.12 11.82
C ASP A 76 -2.09 -5.21 10.36
N ALA A 77 -3.36 -5.50 10.15
CA ALA A 77 -3.96 -5.56 8.82
C ALA A 77 -5.10 -4.53 8.75
N ALA A 78 -5.03 -3.62 7.79
CA ALA A 78 -6.03 -2.58 7.63
C ALA A 78 -6.82 -2.80 6.35
N LEU A 79 -8.15 -2.79 6.46
CA LEU A 79 -9.03 -2.85 5.30
C LEU A 79 -9.41 -1.43 4.87
N ILE A 80 -9.17 -1.13 3.62
CA ILE A 80 -9.44 0.17 3.02
C ILE A 80 -10.52 -0.02 1.96
N PRO A 81 -11.76 0.39 2.26
CA PRO A 81 -12.86 0.25 1.31
C PRO A 81 -12.65 1.09 0.04
N PRO A 82 -13.28 0.73 -1.07
CA PRO A 82 -13.28 1.57 -2.26
C PRO A 82 -13.83 2.96 -1.92
N GLY A 83 -13.19 3.99 -2.46
CA GLY A 83 -13.60 5.38 -2.24
C GLY A 83 -13.11 6.01 -0.94
N SER A 84 -12.46 5.25 -0.07
CA SER A 84 -11.96 5.79 1.20
C SER A 84 -10.61 6.47 1.03
N TRP A 85 -10.53 7.75 1.36
CA TRP A 85 -9.29 8.50 1.39
C TRP A 85 -8.35 7.89 2.43
N HIS A 86 -7.07 7.73 2.07
CA HIS A 86 -6.11 7.18 3.01
C HIS A 86 -4.69 7.68 2.75
N GLN A 87 -3.89 7.63 3.81
CA GLN A 87 -2.49 8.01 3.80
C GLN A 87 -1.78 7.26 4.92
N ILE A 88 -0.57 6.80 4.65
CA ILE A 88 0.26 6.18 5.68
C ILE A 88 1.60 6.90 5.74
N ARG A 89 2.07 7.16 6.97
CA ARG A 89 3.35 7.83 7.23
C ARG A 89 4.24 6.94 8.08
N ALA A 90 5.49 6.81 7.67
CA ALA A 90 6.47 6.02 8.38
C ALA A 90 7.08 6.81 9.54
N ALA A 91 7.09 6.23 10.74
CA ALA A 91 7.82 6.78 11.88
C ALA A 91 9.27 6.30 11.89
N VAL A 92 9.47 5.06 11.48
CA VAL A 92 10.76 4.38 11.27
C VAL A 92 10.67 3.69 9.92
N PRO A 93 11.75 3.07 9.39
CA PRO A 93 11.62 2.37 8.11
C PRO A 93 10.43 1.41 8.16
N LEU A 94 9.52 1.58 7.21
CA LEU A 94 8.23 0.86 7.20
C LEU A 94 8.14 0.00 5.95
N ARG A 95 7.71 -1.24 6.14
CA ARG A 95 7.49 -2.18 5.06
C ARG A 95 6.14 -2.86 5.26
N PHE A 96 5.31 -2.83 4.23
CA PHE A 96 3.97 -3.41 4.30
C PHE A 96 3.54 -4.00 2.96
N LEU A 97 2.63 -4.95 3.01
CA LEU A 97 2.02 -5.53 1.81
C LEU A 97 0.77 -4.74 1.46
N CYS A 98 0.53 -4.59 0.16
CA CYS A 98 -0.67 -4.00 -0.42
C CYS A 98 -1.37 -5.05 -1.27
N CYS A 99 -2.58 -5.42 -0.88
CA CYS A 99 -3.42 -6.35 -1.66
C CYS A 99 -4.60 -5.55 -2.21
N CYS A 100 -4.76 -5.54 -3.52
CA CYS A 100 -5.88 -4.84 -4.17
C CYS A 100 -6.75 -5.81 -4.95
N ALA A 101 -8.06 -5.64 -4.84
CA ALA A 101 -9.05 -6.41 -5.61
C ALA A 101 -10.19 -5.46 -6.03
N PRO A 102 -10.40 -5.24 -7.33
CA PRO A 102 -9.56 -5.66 -8.47
C PRO A 102 -8.13 -5.12 -8.35
N ALA A 103 -7.26 -5.63 -9.20
CA ALA A 103 -5.84 -5.27 -9.18
C ALA A 103 -5.62 -3.76 -9.21
N TYR A 104 -4.54 -3.31 -8.55
CA TYR A 104 -4.14 -1.90 -8.59
C TYR A 104 -4.12 -1.38 -10.02
N SER A 105 -4.67 -0.18 -10.21
CA SER A 105 -4.65 0.55 -11.47
C SER A 105 -4.40 2.02 -11.18
N HIS A 106 -3.47 2.61 -11.92
CA HIS A 106 -3.20 4.04 -11.81
C HIS A 106 -4.46 4.87 -12.14
N GLU A 107 -5.22 4.42 -13.14
CA GLU A 107 -6.45 5.11 -13.57
C GLU A 107 -7.54 5.07 -12.51
N ASP A 108 -7.53 4.04 -11.65
CA ASP A 108 -8.48 3.86 -10.56
C ASP A 108 -8.06 4.62 -9.30
N THR A 109 -6.88 5.25 -9.31
CA THR A 109 -6.30 5.93 -8.15
C THR A 109 -6.38 7.43 -8.31
N LEU A 110 -7.01 8.10 -7.34
CA LEU A 110 -7.25 9.53 -7.37
C LEU A 110 -6.58 10.19 -6.17
N PHE A 111 -5.85 11.27 -6.44
CA PHE A 111 -5.06 11.99 -5.44
C PHE A 111 -5.76 13.26 -5.00
N GLU A 112 -5.49 13.65 -3.76
CA GLU A 112 -6.00 14.89 -3.19
C GLU A 112 -5.39 16.12 -3.86
#